data_599a5e771c9c461ac88c15db21787ee6
#
_entry.id   599a5e771c9c461ac88c15db21787ee6
#
_cell.length_a   1.000
_cell.length_b   1.000
_cell.length_c   1.000
_cell.angle_alpha   90.00
_cell.angle_beta   90.00
_cell.angle_gamma   90.00
#
_symmetry.space_group_name_H-M   'P 1'
#
loop_
_entity.id
_entity.type
_entity.pdbx_description
1 polymer ?
#
loop_
_entity_poly.entity_id
_entity_poly.type
_entity_poly.pdbx_seq_one_letter_code
_entity_poly.pdbx_strand_id
1 'polypeptide(L)'
;TELRKTAQERDAQIARLRELIAREESAVQLATSRAKDYASQRDSLTSQRDDAQQQLDALRSEADSIADDDGAALDAARATLAECRERLNERADKQREIQSKIISLKSKADALADTLDSRNASGSLERDTDVASLGRLTDFIHVAEGWEEAVAHALDQYASAIVVPAAGNMLHALERAREDKLGKAVVLTASIAGDPATEPGTESEESSAENTAAAPRSGNALAALVTANPDAKNPAQAEAVVHTVRLLLADVAMAGTADEAQHIVASGEAMRAVTKNGETFTHGVAAVGGSSISQSDLSLAARRDKALAQVKQ
;
A
#
# COMPACT_ATOMS: atom_id res chain seq x y z
N THR A 1 12.89 -17.30 -46.94
CA THR A 1 11.71 -17.06 -46.06
C THR A 1 11.72 -17.96 -44.83
N GLU A 2 12.14 -19.21 -44.95
CA GLU A 2 12.27 -20.19 -43.85
C GLU A 2 13.28 -19.74 -42.79
N LEU A 3 14.50 -19.31 -43.21
CA LEU A 3 15.55 -18.82 -42.31
C LEU A 3 15.13 -17.60 -41.48
N ARG A 4 14.26 -16.73 -42.00
CA ARG A 4 13.72 -15.62 -41.23
C ARG A 4 12.69 -16.07 -40.17
N LYS A 5 11.90 -17.08 -40.47
CA LYS A 5 10.96 -17.68 -39.56
C LYS A 5 11.68 -18.34 -38.38
N THR A 6 12.66 -19.18 -38.68
CA THR A 6 13.49 -19.84 -37.65
C THR A 6 14.30 -18.85 -36.80
N ALA A 7 14.73 -17.72 -37.38
CA ALA A 7 15.37 -16.64 -36.62
C ALA A 7 14.36 -15.96 -35.66
N GLN A 8 13.18 -15.64 -36.13
CA GLN A 8 12.12 -15.06 -35.30
C GLN A 8 11.65 -16.00 -34.17
N GLU A 9 11.53 -17.29 -34.46
CA GLU A 9 11.20 -18.31 -33.44
C GLU A 9 12.30 -18.43 -32.39
N ARG A 10 13.56 -18.38 -32.78
CA ARG A 10 14.70 -18.35 -31.84
C ARG A 10 14.71 -17.07 -31.00
N ASP A 11 14.47 -15.92 -31.61
CA ASP A 11 14.44 -14.64 -30.89
C ASP A 11 13.31 -14.61 -29.89
N ALA A 12 12.14 -15.16 -30.24
CA ALA A 12 11.03 -15.31 -29.32
C ALA A 12 11.34 -16.29 -28.15
N GLN A 13 12.06 -17.37 -28.42
CA GLN A 13 12.52 -18.30 -27.40
C GLN A 13 13.56 -17.64 -26.49
N ILE A 14 14.49 -16.87 -27.04
CA ILE A 14 15.49 -16.13 -26.27
C ILE A 14 14.82 -15.08 -25.38
N ALA A 15 13.82 -14.34 -25.88
CA ALA A 15 13.05 -13.39 -25.10
C ALA A 15 12.34 -14.08 -23.92
N ARG A 16 11.69 -15.21 -24.19
CA ARG A 16 11.02 -16.02 -23.15
C ARG A 16 11.98 -16.55 -22.09
N LEU A 17 13.14 -17.02 -22.51
CA LEU A 17 14.18 -17.49 -21.58
C LEU A 17 14.75 -16.35 -20.74
N ARG A 18 14.94 -15.17 -21.31
CA ARG A 18 15.39 -13.99 -20.57
C ARG A 18 14.37 -13.55 -19.51
N GLU A 19 13.09 -13.59 -19.86
CA GLU A 19 12.01 -13.28 -18.91
C GLU A 19 11.97 -14.31 -17.75
N LEU A 20 12.11 -15.60 -18.05
CA LEU A 20 12.21 -16.65 -17.05
C LEU A 20 13.45 -16.45 -16.16
N ILE A 21 14.61 -16.15 -16.74
CA ILE A 21 15.84 -15.89 -15.99
C ILE A 21 15.63 -14.69 -15.04
N ALA A 22 15.09 -13.57 -15.53
CA ALA A 22 14.86 -12.40 -14.70
C ALA A 22 13.90 -12.68 -13.56
N ARG A 23 12.85 -13.51 -13.79
CA ARG A 23 11.92 -13.95 -12.75
C ARG A 23 12.61 -14.84 -11.71
N GLU A 24 13.41 -15.80 -12.16
CA GLU A 24 14.17 -16.68 -11.24
C GLU A 24 15.24 -15.89 -10.47
N GLU A 25 15.91 -14.94 -11.10
CA GLU A 25 16.88 -14.06 -10.44
C GLU A 25 16.21 -13.24 -9.32
N SER A 26 15.04 -12.67 -9.58
CA SER A 26 14.29 -11.93 -8.55
C SER A 26 13.81 -12.85 -7.42
N ALA A 27 13.39 -14.08 -7.73
CA ALA A 27 13.03 -15.08 -6.74
C ALA A 27 14.24 -15.50 -5.88
N VAL A 28 15.41 -15.67 -6.50
CA VAL A 28 16.68 -15.95 -5.80
C VAL A 28 17.09 -14.78 -4.92
N GLN A 29 16.98 -13.54 -5.39
CA GLN A 29 17.27 -12.36 -4.56
C GLN A 29 16.35 -12.28 -3.34
N LEU A 30 15.06 -12.49 -3.52
CA LEU A 30 14.09 -12.52 -2.42
C LEU A 30 14.39 -13.66 -1.45
N ALA A 31 14.66 -14.86 -1.96
CA ALA A 31 15.04 -15.99 -1.12
C ALA A 31 16.34 -15.73 -0.34
N THR A 32 17.32 -15.08 -0.97
CA THR A 32 18.60 -14.71 -0.34
C THR A 32 18.40 -13.67 0.75
N SER A 33 17.53 -12.66 0.51
CA SER A 33 17.19 -11.68 1.54
C SER A 33 16.52 -12.34 2.74
N ARG A 34 15.49 -13.17 2.49
CA ARG A 34 14.82 -13.94 3.56
C ARG A 34 15.78 -14.83 4.33
N ALA A 35 16.71 -15.49 3.62
CA ALA A 35 17.72 -16.32 4.27
C ALA A 35 18.64 -15.51 5.19
N LYS A 36 19.01 -14.27 4.80
CA LYS A 36 19.78 -13.36 5.65
C LYS A 36 18.98 -12.92 6.88
N ASP A 37 17.70 -12.58 6.70
CA ASP A 37 16.83 -12.19 7.81
C ASP A 37 16.65 -13.35 8.79
N TYR A 38 16.42 -14.57 8.30
CA TYR A 38 16.36 -15.75 9.17
C TYR A 38 17.70 -16.07 9.84
N ALA A 39 18.83 -15.87 9.16
CA ALA A 39 20.15 -16.03 9.77
C ALA A 39 20.34 -15.04 10.91
N SER A 40 19.99 -13.75 10.71
CA SER A 40 20.06 -12.74 11.76
C SER A 40 19.15 -13.05 12.95
N GLN A 41 17.92 -13.51 12.69
CA GLN A 41 17.00 -13.94 13.74
C GLN A 41 17.54 -15.15 14.49
N ARG A 42 18.07 -16.14 13.78
CA ARG A 42 18.72 -17.31 14.39
C ARG A 42 19.88 -16.92 15.28
N ASP A 43 20.72 -16.00 14.80
CA ASP A 43 21.89 -15.56 15.55
C ASP A 43 21.49 -14.80 16.83
N SER A 44 20.44 -13.94 16.75
CA SER A 44 19.86 -13.30 17.93
C SER A 44 19.28 -14.30 18.92
N LEU A 45 18.53 -15.28 18.45
CA LEU A 45 17.96 -16.34 19.30
C LEU A 45 19.04 -17.24 19.91
N THR A 46 20.11 -17.47 19.16
CA THR A 46 21.27 -18.23 19.66
C THR A 46 21.94 -17.49 20.78
N SER A 47 22.15 -16.15 20.62
CA SER A 47 22.70 -15.32 21.69
C SER A 47 21.83 -15.34 22.95
N GLN A 48 20.52 -15.17 22.79
CA GLN A 48 19.58 -15.23 23.93
C GLN A 48 19.59 -16.60 24.61
N ARG A 49 19.71 -17.68 23.84
CA ARG A 49 19.85 -19.03 24.38
C ARG A 49 21.15 -19.17 25.17
N ASP A 50 22.25 -18.68 24.61
CA ASP A 50 23.56 -18.78 25.23
C ASP A 50 23.64 -17.97 26.54
N ASP A 51 23.05 -16.75 26.55
CA ASP A 51 22.90 -15.93 27.74
C ASP A 51 22.06 -16.65 28.82
N ALA A 52 20.94 -17.24 28.42
CA ALA A 52 20.10 -18.01 29.33
C ALA A 52 20.80 -19.27 29.86
N GLN A 53 21.60 -19.94 29.01
CA GLN A 53 22.40 -21.10 29.41
C GLN A 53 23.49 -20.68 30.40
N GLN A 54 24.19 -19.55 30.17
CA GLN A 54 25.18 -19.05 31.13
C GLN A 54 24.55 -18.71 32.48
N GLN A 55 23.39 -18.08 32.50
CA GLN A 55 22.65 -17.83 33.74
C GLN A 55 22.27 -19.12 34.47
N LEU A 56 21.85 -20.13 33.70
CA LEU A 56 21.50 -21.44 34.24
C LEU A 56 22.71 -22.17 34.84
N ASP A 57 23.86 -22.08 34.16
CA ASP A 57 25.10 -22.72 34.63
C ASP A 57 25.67 -21.96 35.84
N ALA A 58 25.55 -20.63 35.89
CA ALA A 58 25.90 -19.81 37.05
C ALA A 58 25.03 -20.18 38.28
N LEU A 59 23.71 -20.28 38.08
CA LEU A 59 22.78 -20.69 39.14
C LEU A 59 23.05 -22.14 39.63
N ARG A 60 23.44 -23.06 38.72
CA ARG A 60 23.82 -24.40 39.10
C ARG A 60 25.11 -24.39 39.94
N SER A 61 26.12 -23.63 39.51
CA SER A 61 27.36 -23.50 40.26
C SER A 61 27.13 -22.90 41.64
N GLU A 62 26.23 -21.92 41.75
CA GLU A 62 25.82 -21.35 43.03
C GLU A 62 25.08 -22.37 43.88
N ALA A 63 24.17 -23.14 43.32
CA ALA A 63 23.48 -24.23 44.02
C ALA A 63 24.43 -25.35 44.53
N ASP A 64 25.45 -25.72 43.71
CA ASP A 64 26.46 -26.72 44.08
C ASP A 64 27.42 -26.20 45.16
N SER A 65 27.60 -24.87 45.32
CA SER A 65 28.42 -24.24 46.33
C SER A 65 27.71 -24.10 47.69
N ILE A 66 26.41 -24.31 47.74
CA ILE A 66 25.63 -24.28 48.98
C ILE A 66 25.86 -25.59 49.70
N ALA A 67 26.52 -25.50 50.87
CA ALA A 67 26.80 -26.69 51.68
C ALA A 67 25.53 -27.44 52.07
N ASP A 68 25.65 -28.75 52.23
CA ASP A 68 24.50 -29.68 52.45
C ASP A 68 23.55 -29.35 53.61
N ASP A 69 23.88 -28.34 54.43
CA ASP A 69 23.08 -27.94 55.57
C ASP A 69 21.97 -26.93 55.29
N ASP A 70 21.87 -26.40 54.03
CA ASP A 70 20.85 -25.42 53.63
C ASP A 70 19.85 -26.02 52.63
N GLY A 71 19.21 -27.12 52.95
CA GLY A 71 18.23 -27.76 52.09
C GLY A 71 17.06 -26.84 51.66
N ALA A 72 16.69 -25.90 52.52
CA ALA A 72 15.67 -24.90 52.22
C ALA A 72 16.10 -23.86 51.14
N ALA A 73 17.39 -23.45 51.16
CA ALA A 73 17.95 -22.55 50.14
C ALA A 73 18.07 -23.25 48.78
N LEU A 74 18.44 -24.53 48.78
CA LEU A 74 18.51 -25.35 47.58
C LEU A 74 17.13 -25.58 46.94
N ASP A 75 16.10 -25.81 47.76
CA ASP A 75 14.73 -25.99 47.28
C ASP A 75 14.13 -24.66 46.76
N ALA A 76 14.46 -23.54 47.39
CA ALA A 76 14.09 -22.19 46.90
C ALA A 76 14.77 -21.88 45.53
N ALA A 77 16.07 -22.21 45.40
CA ALA A 77 16.80 -22.05 44.14
C ALA A 77 16.22 -22.92 43.01
N ARG A 78 15.86 -24.18 43.34
CA ARG A 78 15.20 -25.10 42.39
C ARG A 78 13.82 -24.55 41.95
N ALA A 79 13.02 -24.03 42.87
CA ALA A 79 11.74 -23.42 42.60
C ALA A 79 11.87 -22.18 41.67
N THR A 80 12.85 -21.33 41.97
CA THR A 80 13.16 -20.14 41.13
C THR A 80 13.61 -20.56 39.72
N LEU A 81 14.42 -21.61 39.62
CA LEU A 81 14.90 -22.15 38.36
C LEU A 81 13.76 -22.76 37.54
N ALA A 82 12.84 -23.47 38.19
CA ALA A 82 11.63 -23.99 37.55
C ALA A 82 10.75 -22.89 37.04
N GLU A 83 10.51 -21.84 37.82
CA GLU A 83 9.73 -20.65 37.41
C GLU A 83 10.38 -19.91 36.24
N CYS A 84 11.71 -19.70 36.27
CA CYS A 84 12.44 -19.11 35.17
C CYS A 84 12.31 -19.93 33.86
N ARG A 85 12.39 -21.25 33.96
CA ARG A 85 12.19 -22.15 32.80
C ARG A 85 10.77 -22.04 32.24
N GLU A 86 9.78 -22.03 33.08
CA GLU A 86 8.38 -21.88 32.67
C GLU A 86 8.16 -20.53 31.95
N ARG A 87 8.64 -19.42 32.52
CA ARG A 87 8.60 -18.10 31.89
C ARG A 87 9.33 -18.07 30.54
N LEU A 88 10.44 -18.77 30.42
CA LEU A 88 11.23 -18.84 29.20
C LEU A 88 10.46 -19.60 28.11
N ASN A 89 9.84 -20.72 28.47
CA ASN A 89 8.99 -21.49 27.58
C ASN A 89 7.77 -20.67 27.11
N GLU A 90 7.07 -20.00 28.04
CA GLU A 90 5.94 -19.14 27.70
C GLU A 90 6.35 -18.01 26.72
N ARG A 91 7.51 -17.40 26.95
CA ARG A 91 8.03 -16.35 26.05
C ARG A 91 8.40 -16.91 24.68
N ALA A 92 9.01 -18.10 24.63
CA ALA A 92 9.34 -18.77 23.39
C ALA A 92 8.08 -19.15 22.58
N ASP A 93 7.03 -19.57 23.27
CA ASP A 93 5.75 -19.87 22.63
C ASP A 93 5.06 -18.61 22.08
N LYS A 94 5.03 -17.53 22.86
CA LYS A 94 4.53 -16.22 22.39
C LYS A 94 5.32 -15.70 21.19
N GLN A 95 6.64 -15.86 21.22
CA GLN A 95 7.49 -15.45 20.11
C GLN A 95 7.18 -16.24 18.83
N ARG A 96 7.00 -17.55 18.93
CA ARG A 96 6.60 -18.40 17.79
C ARG A 96 5.23 -17.99 17.22
N GLU A 97 4.29 -17.69 18.11
CA GLU A 97 2.96 -17.20 17.71
C GLU A 97 3.04 -15.88 16.95
N ILE A 98 3.82 -14.91 17.47
CA ILE A 98 4.03 -13.61 16.83
C ILE A 98 4.71 -13.78 15.47
N GLN A 99 5.76 -14.60 15.39
CA GLN A 99 6.45 -14.88 14.13
C GLN A 99 5.51 -15.48 13.09
N SER A 100 4.67 -16.43 13.48
CA SER A 100 3.66 -17.02 12.60
C SER A 100 2.66 -15.96 12.10
N LYS A 101 2.22 -15.07 12.97
CA LYS A 101 1.34 -13.95 12.60
C LYS A 101 2.04 -13.00 11.61
N ILE A 102 3.29 -12.63 11.85
CA ILE A 102 4.09 -11.79 10.96
C ILE A 102 4.21 -12.41 9.56
N ILE A 103 4.56 -13.69 9.48
CA ILE A 103 4.68 -14.40 8.19
C ILE A 103 3.34 -14.41 7.47
N SER A 104 2.26 -14.72 8.16
CA SER A 104 0.90 -14.73 7.61
C SER A 104 0.48 -13.34 7.08
N LEU A 105 0.75 -12.29 7.85
CA LEU A 105 0.41 -10.90 7.46
C LEU A 105 1.26 -10.44 6.26
N LYS A 106 2.55 -10.75 6.24
CA LYS A 106 3.43 -10.44 5.10
C LYS A 106 2.97 -11.15 3.83
N SER A 107 2.72 -12.45 3.91
CA SER A 107 2.21 -13.22 2.76
C SER A 107 0.88 -12.66 2.24
N LYS A 108 0.01 -12.22 3.15
CA LYS A 108 -1.25 -11.58 2.78
C LYS A 108 -1.04 -10.21 2.11
N ALA A 109 -0.10 -9.42 2.60
CA ALA A 109 0.25 -8.13 1.99
C ALA A 109 0.87 -8.32 0.60
N ASP A 110 1.76 -9.28 0.43
CA ASP A 110 2.39 -9.62 -0.85
C ASP A 110 1.33 -10.09 -1.87
N ALA A 111 0.41 -10.98 -1.48
CA ALA A 111 -0.67 -11.43 -2.35
C ALA A 111 -1.62 -10.29 -2.77
N LEU A 112 -1.88 -9.33 -1.89
CA LEU A 112 -2.67 -8.14 -2.21
C LEU A 112 -1.91 -7.22 -3.18
N ALA A 113 -0.60 -7.05 -3.00
CA ALA A 113 0.25 -6.29 -3.91
C ALA A 113 0.28 -6.92 -5.32
N ASP A 114 0.47 -8.24 -5.41
CA ASP A 114 0.43 -8.98 -6.68
C ASP A 114 -0.93 -8.84 -7.39
N THR A 115 -2.02 -8.82 -6.62
CA THR A 115 -3.38 -8.62 -7.17
C THR A 115 -3.54 -7.21 -7.73
N LEU A 116 -3.04 -6.19 -7.04
CA LEU A 116 -3.03 -4.80 -7.51
C LEU A 116 -2.21 -4.66 -8.80
N ASP A 117 -1.06 -5.33 -8.88
CA ASP A 117 -0.15 -5.27 -10.02
C ASP A 117 -0.73 -5.95 -11.28
N SER A 118 -1.51 -7.02 -11.10
CA SER A 118 -2.06 -7.78 -12.21
C SER A 118 -3.28 -7.12 -12.87
N ARG A 119 -3.94 -6.19 -12.19
CA ARG A 119 -5.24 -5.63 -12.63
C ARG A 119 -5.15 -4.48 -13.61
N ASN A 120 -4.07 -3.71 -13.61
CA ASN A 120 -4.03 -2.42 -14.31
C ASN A 120 -2.80 -2.23 -15.20
N ALA A 121 -3.02 -1.54 -16.34
CA ALA A 121 -1.98 -0.98 -17.19
C ALA A 121 -1.02 -0.05 -16.42
N SER A 122 -1.47 0.51 -15.30
CA SER A 122 -0.68 1.34 -14.38
C SER A 122 0.57 0.62 -13.86
N GLY A 123 0.50 -0.69 -13.59
CA GLY A 123 1.66 -1.47 -13.16
C GLY A 123 2.73 -1.63 -14.24
N SER A 124 2.35 -1.62 -15.51
CA SER A 124 3.31 -1.65 -16.63
C SER A 124 4.00 -0.30 -16.82
N LEU A 125 3.24 0.80 -16.74
CA LEU A 125 3.78 2.16 -16.82
C LEU A 125 4.64 2.55 -15.61
N GLU A 126 4.35 2.03 -14.43
CA GLU A 126 5.16 2.24 -13.23
C GLU A 126 6.55 1.62 -13.36
N ARG A 127 6.66 0.48 -14.05
CA ARG A 127 7.93 -0.23 -14.28
C ARG A 127 8.72 0.30 -15.49
N ASP A 128 8.07 1.11 -16.32
CA ASP A 128 8.75 1.70 -17.49
C ASP A 128 9.69 2.82 -17.01
N THR A 129 10.99 2.64 -17.26
CA THR A 129 12.02 3.60 -16.87
C THR A 129 11.95 4.91 -17.65
N ASP A 130 11.29 4.93 -18.79
CA ASP A 130 11.13 6.11 -19.63
C ASP A 130 9.98 7.01 -19.12
N VAL A 131 9.06 6.44 -18.34
CA VAL A 131 7.98 7.20 -17.70
C VAL A 131 8.46 7.63 -16.32
N ALA A 132 8.53 8.93 -16.07
CA ALA A 132 8.85 9.48 -14.76
C ALA A 132 7.65 9.28 -13.79
N SER A 133 7.35 8.02 -13.47
CA SER A 133 6.29 7.68 -12.52
C SER A 133 6.79 7.84 -11.09
N LEU A 134 5.96 8.47 -10.24
CA LEU A 134 6.20 8.57 -8.80
C LEU A 134 5.57 7.40 -8.04
N GLY A 135 4.66 6.66 -8.65
CA GLY A 135 3.91 5.56 -8.05
C GLY A 135 2.41 5.64 -8.38
N ARG A 136 1.62 4.86 -7.70
CA ARG A 136 0.15 4.82 -7.87
C ARG A 136 -0.53 5.82 -6.95
N LEU A 137 -1.71 6.26 -7.33
CA LEU A 137 -2.55 7.11 -6.48
C LEU A 137 -2.71 6.55 -5.07
N THR A 138 -2.89 5.23 -4.95
CA THR A 138 -3.03 4.51 -3.67
C THR A 138 -1.84 4.64 -2.73
N ASP A 139 -0.67 4.99 -3.22
CA ASP A 139 0.53 5.17 -2.39
C ASP A 139 0.62 6.58 -1.79
N PHE A 140 -0.16 7.53 -2.33
CA PHE A 140 -0.14 8.94 -1.91
C PHE A 140 -1.31 9.32 -1.01
N ILE A 141 -2.44 8.61 -1.11
CA ILE A 141 -3.66 8.95 -0.38
C ILE A 141 -3.99 7.90 0.67
N HIS A 142 -4.54 8.38 1.76
CA HIS A 142 -5.17 7.57 2.80
C HIS A 142 -6.63 7.96 2.92
N VAL A 143 -7.51 6.97 2.93
CA VAL A 143 -8.95 7.16 3.06
C VAL A 143 -9.40 6.72 4.45
N ALA A 144 -10.35 7.43 5.04
CA ALA A 144 -10.93 7.07 6.33
C ALA A 144 -11.49 5.65 6.32
N GLU A 145 -11.25 4.89 7.39
CA GLU A 145 -11.61 3.47 7.50
C GLU A 145 -13.10 3.23 7.23
N GLY A 146 -13.36 2.32 6.30
CA GLY A 146 -14.70 1.91 5.87
C GLY A 146 -15.33 2.80 4.80
N TRP A 147 -14.60 3.79 4.25
CA TRP A 147 -15.03 4.62 3.12
C TRP A 147 -14.20 4.39 1.86
N GLU A 148 -13.27 3.45 1.91
CA GLU A 148 -12.36 3.14 0.79
C GLU A 148 -13.11 2.76 -0.48
N GLU A 149 -14.17 1.95 -0.34
CA GLU A 149 -15.00 1.51 -1.44
C GLU A 149 -15.81 2.68 -2.02
N ALA A 150 -16.38 3.51 -1.15
CA ALA A 150 -17.13 4.69 -1.55
C ALA A 150 -16.28 5.70 -2.33
N VAL A 151 -15.06 5.98 -1.82
CA VAL A 151 -14.10 6.87 -2.49
C VAL A 151 -13.63 6.27 -3.81
N ALA A 152 -13.37 4.96 -3.87
CA ALA A 152 -12.98 4.29 -5.10
C ALA A 152 -14.06 4.37 -6.18
N HIS A 153 -15.33 4.14 -5.82
CA HIS A 153 -16.44 4.28 -6.75
C HIS A 153 -16.69 5.72 -7.17
N ALA A 154 -16.52 6.67 -6.26
CA ALA A 154 -16.63 8.10 -6.59
C ALA A 154 -15.53 8.56 -7.54
N LEU A 155 -14.31 8.05 -7.39
CA LEU A 155 -13.17 8.30 -8.28
C LEU A 155 -13.27 7.53 -9.59
N ASP A 156 -13.99 6.40 -9.62
CA ASP A 156 -14.14 5.52 -10.79
C ASP A 156 -12.76 5.20 -11.41
N GLN A 157 -12.59 5.58 -12.67
CA GLN A 157 -11.34 5.35 -13.42
C GLN A 157 -10.09 6.00 -12.81
N TYR A 158 -10.24 7.09 -12.06
CA TYR A 158 -9.13 7.79 -11.44
C TYR A 158 -8.55 7.04 -10.24
N ALA A 159 -9.28 6.10 -9.66
CA ALA A 159 -8.80 5.30 -8.53
C ALA A 159 -7.55 4.48 -8.86
N SER A 160 -7.36 4.11 -10.14
CA SER A 160 -6.20 3.36 -10.63
C SER A 160 -5.12 4.22 -11.30
N ALA A 161 -5.15 5.54 -11.11
CA ALA A 161 -4.22 6.45 -11.76
C ALA A 161 -2.78 6.26 -11.28
N ILE A 162 -1.83 6.48 -12.21
CA ILE A 162 -0.42 6.70 -11.86
C ILE A 162 -0.18 8.18 -11.63
N VAL A 163 0.75 8.47 -10.74
CA VAL A 163 1.15 9.84 -10.40
C VAL A 163 2.47 10.18 -11.10
N VAL A 164 2.52 11.32 -11.75
CA VAL A 164 3.73 11.86 -12.40
C VAL A 164 4.06 13.24 -11.84
N PRO A 165 5.35 13.67 -11.88
CA PRO A 165 5.77 14.91 -11.23
C PRO A 165 5.17 16.16 -11.85
N ALA A 166 5.00 16.23 -13.18
CA ALA A 166 4.59 17.43 -13.88
C ALA A 166 3.69 17.14 -15.09
N ALA A 167 2.99 18.14 -15.59
CA ALA A 167 2.09 18.03 -16.73
C ALA A 167 2.79 17.53 -18.02
N GLY A 168 4.05 17.91 -18.25
CA GLY A 168 4.84 17.40 -19.39
C GLY A 168 5.03 15.88 -19.33
N ASN A 169 5.23 15.32 -18.16
CA ASN A 169 5.36 13.89 -17.96
C ASN A 169 4.04 13.14 -18.19
N MET A 170 2.89 13.81 -18.00
CA MET A 170 1.57 13.24 -18.26
C MET A 170 1.40 12.89 -19.76
N LEU A 171 1.74 13.85 -20.64
CA LEU A 171 1.64 13.63 -22.08
C LEU A 171 2.54 12.48 -22.53
N HIS A 172 3.79 12.47 -22.07
CA HIS A 172 4.74 11.40 -22.36
C HIS A 172 4.26 10.02 -21.88
N ALA A 173 3.71 9.94 -20.67
CA ALA A 173 3.13 8.71 -20.13
C ALA A 173 1.94 8.20 -20.97
N LEU A 174 1.08 9.11 -21.45
CA LEU A 174 -0.05 8.74 -22.31
C LEU A 174 0.39 8.30 -23.71
N GLU A 175 1.41 8.94 -24.29
CA GLU A 175 2.01 8.53 -25.57
C GLU A 175 2.60 7.14 -25.44
N ARG A 176 3.36 6.88 -24.38
CA ARG A 176 3.94 5.58 -24.09
C ARG A 176 2.89 4.48 -23.91
N ALA A 177 1.83 4.77 -23.15
CA ALA A 177 0.70 3.84 -22.98
C ALA A 177 0.03 3.48 -24.30
N ARG A 178 -0.03 4.45 -25.26
CA ARG A 178 -0.59 4.24 -26.60
C ARG A 178 0.33 3.40 -27.47
N GLU A 179 1.63 3.66 -27.45
CA GLU A 179 2.63 2.91 -28.22
C GLU A 179 2.67 1.44 -27.80
N ASP A 180 2.70 1.18 -26.51
CA ASP A 180 2.75 -0.15 -25.93
C ASP A 180 1.40 -0.88 -25.90
N LYS A 181 0.32 -0.22 -26.35
CA LYS A 181 -1.07 -0.75 -26.37
C LYS A 181 -1.51 -1.30 -25.01
N LEU A 182 -1.14 -0.63 -23.94
CA LEU A 182 -1.40 -1.06 -22.57
C LEU A 182 -2.89 -0.96 -22.16
N GLY A 183 -3.76 -0.48 -23.05
CA GLY A 183 -5.18 -0.29 -22.77
C GLY A 183 -5.46 1.07 -22.12
N LYS A 184 -6.40 1.10 -21.17
CA LYS A 184 -6.79 2.33 -20.50
C LYS A 184 -5.75 2.71 -19.43
N ALA A 185 -5.09 3.83 -19.61
CA ALA A 185 -4.19 4.43 -18.64
C ALA A 185 -4.78 5.75 -18.12
N VAL A 186 -4.70 5.99 -16.83
CA VAL A 186 -5.06 7.24 -16.18
C VAL A 186 -3.85 7.80 -15.48
N VAL A 187 -3.56 9.07 -15.71
CA VAL A 187 -2.36 9.74 -15.20
C VAL A 187 -2.78 10.99 -14.44
N LEU A 188 -2.24 11.17 -13.23
CA LEU A 188 -2.41 12.36 -12.39
C LEU A 188 -1.07 13.05 -12.20
N THR A 189 -1.07 14.37 -12.06
CA THR A 189 0.14 15.13 -11.72
C THR A 189 0.23 15.39 -10.24
N ALA A 190 1.44 15.32 -9.69
CA ALA A 190 1.76 15.76 -8.34
C ALA A 190 2.03 17.28 -8.25
N SER A 191 1.93 18.01 -9.37
CA SER A 191 2.11 19.46 -9.41
C SER A 191 0.74 20.13 -9.48
N ILE A 192 0.52 21.10 -8.60
CA ILE A 192 -0.64 22.00 -8.67
C ILE A 192 -0.36 22.97 -9.81
N ALA A 193 -1.28 23.07 -10.77
CA ALA A 193 -1.18 24.09 -11.82
C ALA A 193 -1.18 25.48 -11.18
N GLY A 194 -0.03 26.12 -11.15
CA GLY A 194 0.17 27.42 -10.49
C GLY A 194 1.46 27.55 -9.68
N ASP A 195 2.28 26.51 -9.60
CA ASP A 195 3.59 26.60 -8.97
C ASP A 195 4.59 27.26 -9.96
N PRO A 196 5.11 28.47 -9.69
CA PRO A 196 5.95 29.24 -10.64
C PRO A 196 7.38 28.70 -10.77
N ALA A 197 7.65 27.47 -10.35
CA ALA A 197 9.00 26.91 -10.28
C ALA A 197 9.46 26.17 -11.54
N THR A 198 8.78 26.28 -12.71
CA THR A 198 9.33 25.72 -13.95
C THR A 198 8.75 26.41 -15.18
N GLU A 199 9.31 27.53 -15.56
CA GLU A 199 9.71 27.92 -16.94
C GLU A 199 10.27 29.36 -16.93
N PRO A 200 11.45 29.64 -17.50
CA PRO A 200 11.89 30.98 -17.75
C PRO A 200 11.35 31.45 -19.13
N GLY A 201 10.43 32.36 -19.13
CA GLY A 201 10.17 33.20 -20.30
C GLY A 201 8.87 32.96 -21.02
N THR A 202 7.85 33.68 -20.59
CA THR A 202 7.06 34.59 -21.46
C THR A 202 6.10 35.37 -20.56
N GLU A 203 6.36 36.66 -20.47
CA GLU A 203 5.42 37.65 -19.90
C GLU A 203 4.15 37.67 -20.76
N SER A 204 3.01 37.38 -20.16
CA SER A 204 1.70 37.68 -20.70
C SER A 204 0.75 38.00 -19.57
N GLU A 205 0.57 39.28 -19.40
CA GLU A 205 -0.56 40.08 -18.89
C GLU A 205 -1.66 39.38 -18.10
N GLU A 206 -1.89 39.98 -16.95
CA GLU A 206 -3.03 39.90 -16.04
C GLU A 206 -4.35 39.56 -16.74
N SER A 207 -4.88 38.39 -16.40
CA SER A 207 -6.31 38.16 -16.41
C SER A 207 -6.69 37.63 -15.01
N SER A 208 -7.12 38.57 -14.17
CA SER A 208 -7.84 38.32 -12.94
C SER A 208 -9.16 37.62 -13.29
N ALA A 209 -9.11 36.30 -13.46
CA ALA A 209 -10.29 35.49 -13.35
C ALA A 209 -10.33 35.00 -11.90
N GLU A 210 -11.17 35.63 -11.10
CA GLU A 210 -11.69 35.02 -9.85
C GLU A 210 -12.19 33.65 -10.16
N ASN A 211 -11.31 32.68 -10.02
CA ASN A 211 -11.69 31.27 -9.97
C ASN A 211 -12.27 31.05 -8.57
N THR A 212 -13.50 31.45 -8.40
CA THR A 212 -14.33 31.07 -7.25
C THR A 212 -14.50 29.57 -7.32
N ALA A 213 -13.51 28.85 -6.78
CA ALA A 213 -13.68 27.46 -6.44
C ALA A 213 -14.91 27.42 -5.52
N ALA A 214 -16.02 26.92 -6.05
CA ALA A 214 -17.24 26.77 -5.29
C ALA A 214 -16.91 25.99 -4.03
N ALA A 215 -16.94 26.66 -2.89
CA ALA A 215 -16.81 26.04 -1.60
C ALA A 215 -17.81 24.87 -1.55
N PRO A 216 -17.44 23.70 -0.98
CA PRO A 216 -18.35 22.58 -0.87
C PRO A 216 -19.62 23.03 -0.17
N ARG A 217 -20.73 22.94 -0.86
CA ARG A 217 -22.02 23.45 -0.41
C ARG A 217 -22.66 22.61 0.71
N SER A 218 -22.05 21.46 1.04
CA SER A 218 -22.54 20.55 2.07
C SER A 218 -21.40 20.18 3.01
N GLY A 219 -21.68 20.17 4.33
CA GLY A 219 -20.76 19.67 5.35
C GLY A 219 -20.42 18.17 5.25
N ASN A 220 -21.00 17.47 4.29
CA ASN A 220 -20.84 16.04 4.04
C ASN A 220 -20.00 15.78 2.77
N ALA A 221 -18.98 16.56 2.52
CA ALA A 221 -18.11 16.34 1.34
C ALA A 221 -17.23 15.11 1.51
N LEU A 222 -17.35 14.15 0.59
CA LEU A 222 -16.51 12.95 0.54
C LEU A 222 -15.01 13.30 0.48
N ALA A 223 -14.68 14.42 -0.13
CA ALA A 223 -13.32 14.95 -0.23
C ALA A 223 -12.61 15.12 1.14
N ALA A 224 -13.35 15.35 2.23
CA ALA A 224 -12.77 15.53 3.57
C ALA A 224 -12.21 14.23 4.16
N LEU A 225 -12.66 13.07 3.67
CA LEU A 225 -12.20 11.75 4.13
C LEU A 225 -10.88 11.31 3.51
N VAL A 226 -10.36 12.05 2.52
CA VAL A 226 -9.11 11.75 1.86
C VAL A 226 -7.99 12.59 2.46
N THR A 227 -6.95 11.95 2.96
CA THR A 227 -5.76 12.56 3.56
C THR A 227 -4.51 12.06 2.88
N ALA A 228 -3.37 12.74 3.10
CA ALA A 228 -2.10 12.26 2.60
C ALA A 228 -1.68 10.99 3.36
N ASN A 229 -1.11 10.06 2.62
CA ASN A 229 -0.57 8.85 3.23
C ASN A 229 0.67 9.22 4.07
N PRO A 230 0.69 8.93 5.38
CA PRO A 230 1.82 9.26 6.24
C PRO A 230 3.11 8.50 5.89
N ASP A 231 2.99 7.34 5.24
CA ASP A 231 4.11 6.52 4.78
C ASP A 231 4.59 6.89 3.36
N ALA A 232 4.05 7.95 2.73
CA ALA A 232 4.45 8.40 1.40
C ALA A 232 5.90 8.86 1.37
N LYS A 233 6.63 8.50 0.32
CA LYS A 233 8.06 8.83 0.16
C LYS A 233 8.33 10.34 0.15
N ASN A 234 7.37 11.15 -0.34
CA ASN A 234 7.47 12.60 -0.37
C ASN A 234 6.14 13.22 0.09
N PRO A 235 6.09 13.79 1.31
CA PRO A 235 4.87 14.36 1.87
C PRO A 235 4.29 15.52 1.06
N ALA A 236 5.14 16.40 0.50
CA ALA A 236 4.68 17.54 -0.30
C ALA A 236 3.96 17.08 -1.58
N GLN A 237 4.48 16.05 -2.24
CA GLN A 237 3.82 15.47 -3.41
C GLN A 237 2.50 14.77 -3.02
N ALA A 238 2.46 14.10 -1.86
CA ALA A 238 1.24 13.49 -1.37
C ALA A 238 0.15 14.52 -1.09
N GLU A 239 0.49 15.66 -0.50
CA GLU A 239 -0.45 16.76 -0.29
C GLU A 239 -0.98 17.35 -1.61
N ALA A 240 -0.12 17.52 -2.60
CA ALA A 240 -0.52 18.02 -3.93
C ALA A 240 -1.48 17.02 -4.62
N VAL A 241 -1.20 15.72 -4.54
CA VAL A 241 -2.08 14.67 -5.05
C VAL A 241 -3.42 14.66 -4.31
N VAL A 242 -3.41 14.75 -2.98
CA VAL A 242 -4.64 14.85 -2.17
C VAL A 242 -5.47 16.07 -2.56
N HIS A 243 -4.83 17.20 -2.79
CA HIS A 243 -5.54 18.41 -3.26
C HIS A 243 -6.26 18.14 -4.59
N THR A 244 -5.57 17.53 -5.56
CA THR A 244 -6.16 17.15 -6.86
C THR A 244 -7.33 16.17 -6.69
N VAL A 245 -7.17 15.16 -5.84
CA VAL A 245 -8.23 14.18 -5.54
C VAL A 245 -9.42 14.86 -4.87
N ARG A 246 -9.19 15.76 -3.94
CA ARG A 246 -10.28 16.52 -3.29
C ARG A 246 -11.05 17.39 -4.29
N LEU A 247 -10.39 17.95 -5.30
CA LEU A 247 -11.05 18.67 -6.39
C LEU A 247 -11.93 17.72 -7.23
N LEU A 248 -11.47 16.51 -7.52
CA LEU A 248 -12.26 15.50 -8.25
C LEU A 248 -13.48 15.01 -7.46
N LEU A 249 -13.42 15.08 -6.14
CA LEU A 249 -14.50 14.68 -5.22
C LEU A 249 -15.33 15.85 -4.70
N ALA A 250 -15.06 17.07 -5.13
CA ALA A 250 -15.71 18.28 -4.58
C ALA A 250 -17.22 18.32 -4.78
N ASP A 251 -17.72 17.66 -5.84
CA ASP A 251 -19.13 17.57 -6.19
C ASP A 251 -19.83 16.31 -5.66
N VAL A 252 -19.12 15.48 -4.85
CA VAL A 252 -19.62 14.21 -4.32
C VAL A 252 -19.98 14.37 -2.85
N ALA A 253 -21.24 14.13 -2.52
CA ALA A 253 -21.73 14.09 -1.14
C ALA A 253 -21.70 12.66 -0.58
N MET A 254 -21.54 12.58 0.75
CA MET A 254 -21.71 11.33 1.50
C MET A 254 -23.17 11.15 1.91
N ALA A 255 -23.64 9.91 1.81
CA ALA A 255 -24.96 9.52 2.28
C ALA A 255 -24.87 8.26 3.15
N GLY A 256 -25.67 8.18 4.18
CA GLY A 256 -25.78 7.00 5.06
C GLY A 256 -26.60 5.88 4.41
N THR A 257 -27.57 6.23 3.56
CA THR A 257 -28.48 5.30 2.90
C THR A 257 -28.69 5.66 1.44
N ALA A 258 -29.16 4.71 0.65
CA ALA A 258 -29.50 4.90 -0.76
C ALA A 258 -30.61 5.97 -0.96
N ASP A 259 -31.60 5.97 -0.09
CA ASP A 259 -32.70 6.95 -0.13
C ASP A 259 -32.18 8.37 0.15
N GLU A 260 -31.28 8.52 1.11
CA GLU A 260 -30.64 9.81 1.41
C GLU A 260 -29.78 10.28 0.22
N ALA A 261 -29.00 9.37 -0.40
CA ALA A 261 -28.21 9.68 -1.58
C ALA A 261 -29.07 10.17 -2.74
N GLN A 262 -30.18 9.48 -2.99
CA GLN A 262 -31.15 9.89 -4.00
C GLN A 262 -31.78 11.27 -3.69
N HIS A 263 -32.09 11.54 -2.43
CA HIS A 263 -32.64 12.82 -1.98
C HIS A 263 -31.65 13.96 -2.18
N ILE A 264 -30.39 13.79 -1.81
CA ILE A 264 -29.30 14.78 -1.98
C ILE A 264 -29.16 15.17 -3.46
N VAL A 265 -29.15 14.17 -4.35
CA VAL A 265 -29.04 14.43 -5.79
C VAL A 265 -30.32 15.07 -6.35
N ALA A 266 -31.48 14.63 -5.91
CA ALA A 266 -32.76 15.19 -6.36
C ALA A 266 -32.99 16.64 -5.89
N SER A 267 -32.51 16.99 -4.68
CA SER A 267 -32.57 18.35 -4.16
C SER A 267 -31.56 19.31 -4.79
N GLY A 268 -30.56 18.79 -5.52
CA GLY A 268 -29.50 19.57 -6.12
C GLY A 268 -28.42 20.03 -5.13
N GLU A 269 -28.36 19.45 -3.93
CA GLU A 269 -27.30 19.71 -2.94
C GLU A 269 -25.93 19.30 -3.46
N ALA A 270 -25.87 18.17 -4.18
CA ALA A 270 -24.66 17.69 -4.84
C ALA A 270 -25.01 17.08 -6.21
N MET A 271 -24.02 17.10 -7.12
CA MET A 271 -24.16 16.47 -8.42
C MET A 271 -24.13 14.96 -8.35
N ARG A 272 -23.38 14.44 -7.38
CA ARG A 272 -23.23 13.01 -7.10
C ARG A 272 -23.32 12.76 -5.59
N ALA A 273 -23.87 11.61 -5.22
CA ALA A 273 -23.88 11.16 -3.85
C ALA A 273 -23.43 9.70 -3.80
N VAL A 274 -22.69 9.33 -2.77
CA VAL A 274 -22.19 7.97 -2.59
C VAL A 274 -22.51 7.47 -1.19
N THR A 275 -22.95 6.22 -1.09
CA THR A 275 -23.14 5.53 0.19
C THR A 275 -21.84 4.85 0.64
N LYS A 276 -21.75 4.53 1.92
CA LYS A 276 -20.63 3.79 2.48
C LYS A 276 -20.39 2.42 1.79
N ASN A 277 -21.43 1.83 1.24
CA ASN A 277 -21.36 0.56 0.51
C ASN A 277 -20.89 0.72 -0.95
N GLY A 278 -20.56 1.94 -1.38
CA GLY A 278 -20.10 2.24 -2.75
C GLY A 278 -21.24 2.40 -3.77
N GLU A 279 -22.48 2.53 -3.32
CA GLU A 279 -23.59 2.87 -4.22
C GLU A 279 -23.48 4.33 -4.63
N THR A 280 -23.43 4.60 -5.93
CA THR A 280 -23.25 5.95 -6.47
C THR A 280 -24.55 6.39 -7.15
N PHE A 281 -25.01 7.58 -6.81
CA PHE A 281 -26.19 8.22 -7.38
C PHE A 281 -25.79 9.49 -8.10
N THR A 282 -26.34 9.66 -9.30
CA THR A 282 -26.30 10.89 -10.08
C THR A 282 -27.70 11.19 -10.63
N HIS A 283 -27.87 12.33 -11.27
CA HIS A 283 -29.18 12.70 -11.83
C HIS A 283 -29.65 11.66 -12.86
N GLY A 284 -30.69 10.89 -12.50
CA GLY A 284 -31.29 9.88 -13.38
C GLY A 284 -30.52 8.55 -13.49
N VAL A 285 -29.41 8.39 -12.77
CA VAL A 285 -28.59 7.15 -12.78
C VAL A 285 -28.23 6.75 -11.36
N ALA A 286 -28.42 5.49 -11.05
CA ALA A 286 -27.89 4.85 -9.84
C ALA A 286 -27.01 3.68 -10.26
N ALA A 287 -25.82 3.60 -9.70
CA ALA A 287 -24.89 2.50 -9.91
C ALA A 287 -24.56 1.88 -8.56
N VAL A 288 -24.55 0.55 -8.53
CA VAL A 288 -24.13 -0.20 -7.34
C VAL A 288 -22.73 -0.77 -7.60
N GLY A 289 -21.82 -0.51 -6.70
CA GLY A 289 -20.53 -1.17 -6.70
C GLY A 289 -20.68 -2.66 -6.46
N GLY A 290 -20.12 -3.49 -7.37
CA GLY A 290 -20.19 -4.94 -7.28
C GLY A 290 -19.40 -5.46 -6.06
N SER A 291 -20.11 -5.92 -5.07
CA SER A 291 -19.55 -6.26 -3.74
C SER A 291 -18.79 -7.58 -3.67
N SER A 292 -18.69 -8.38 -4.72
CA SER A 292 -18.20 -9.77 -4.54
C SER A 292 -17.02 -10.21 -5.41
N ILE A 293 -16.68 -9.49 -6.49
CA ILE A 293 -15.65 -9.98 -7.41
C ILE A 293 -14.56 -8.95 -7.75
N SER A 294 -14.81 -7.66 -7.56
CA SER A 294 -13.80 -6.62 -7.79
C SER A 294 -13.71 -5.69 -6.58
N GLN A 295 -12.93 -6.08 -5.57
CA GLN A 295 -12.50 -5.13 -4.55
C GLN A 295 -11.77 -4.00 -5.26
N SER A 296 -12.07 -2.75 -4.91
CA SER A 296 -11.41 -1.59 -5.49
C SER A 296 -9.92 -1.59 -5.16
N ASP A 297 -9.10 -1.01 -6.01
CA ASP A 297 -7.67 -0.91 -5.79
C ASP A 297 -7.36 -0.16 -4.48
N LEU A 298 -8.17 0.84 -4.11
CA LEU A 298 -8.06 1.56 -2.85
C LEU A 298 -8.34 0.66 -1.64
N SER A 299 -9.36 -0.20 -1.70
CA SER A 299 -9.69 -1.13 -0.62
C SER A 299 -8.61 -2.22 -0.48
N LEU A 300 -8.04 -2.68 -1.58
CA LEU A 300 -6.91 -3.63 -1.56
C LEU A 300 -5.65 -2.97 -0.98
N ALA A 301 -5.34 -1.74 -1.38
CA ALA A 301 -4.22 -0.97 -0.85
C ALA A 301 -4.39 -0.71 0.66
N ALA A 302 -5.56 -0.26 1.11
CA ALA A 302 -5.83 -0.07 2.53
C ALA A 302 -5.67 -1.36 3.35
N ARG A 303 -6.09 -2.50 2.82
CA ARG A 303 -5.87 -3.82 3.46
C ARG A 303 -4.41 -4.22 3.49
N ARG A 304 -3.66 -3.96 2.41
CA ARG A 304 -2.20 -4.15 2.37
C ARG A 304 -1.52 -3.32 3.45
N ASP A 305 -1.84 -2.03 3.51
CA ASP A 305 -1.23 -1.07 4.43
C ASP A 305 -1.59 -1.41 5.88
N LYS A 306 -2.83 -1.82 6.15
CA LYS A 306 -3.25 -2.33 7.47
C LYS A 306 -2.47 -3.59 7.87
N ALA A 307 -2.25 -4.52 6.93
CA ALA A 307 -1.44 -5.71 7.21
C ALA A 307 0.03 -5.37 7.50
N LEU A 308 0.61 -4.42 6.74
CA LEU A 308 1.98 -3.94 6.96
C LEU A 308 2.13 -3.17 8.28
N ALA A 309 1.13 -2.35 8.65
CA ALA A 309 1.11 -1.66 9.94
C ALA A 309 1.06 -2.64 11.13
N GLN A 310 0.29 -3.73 11.02
CA GLN A 310 0.25 -4.78 12.04
C GLN A 310 1.57 -5.57 12.15
N VAL A 311 2.38 -5.61 11.10
CA VAL A 311 3.73 -6.21 11.14
C VAL A 311 4.72 -5.29 11.86
N LYS A 312 4.53 -3.96 11.79
CA LYS A 312 5.39 -2.97 12.45
C LYS A 312 5.13 -2.88 13.97
N GLN A 313 3.95 -3.26 14.46
CA GLN A 313 3.59 -3.38 15.88
C GLN A 313 4.15 -4.65 16.54
#